data_cb98523d78e64ca42b9559cf6da6f67d
#
_entry.id   cb98523d78e64ca42b9559cf6da6f67d
#
_cell.length_a   1.000
_cell.length_b   1.000
_cell.length_c   1.000
_cell.angle_alpha   90.00
_cell.angle_beta   90.00
_cell.angle_gamma   90.00
#
_symmetry.space_group_name_H-M   'P 1'
#
loop_
_entity.id
_entity.type
_entity.pdbx_description
1 polymer ?
#
loop_
_entity_poly.entity_id
_entity_poly.type
_entity_poly.pdbx_seq_one_letter_code
_entity_poly.pdbx_strand_id
1 'polypeptide(L)'
;MHRSSLTAALWIALLPPFAAARAQAVETAPAPSFYLPGAEDAARSPASTAASGAQVATSADPLASAAGVAMLQAGGSAADAAAAMVITLGAVEPQSSGLGGGGFLVWYDAASGRTFSLDAREKAPAAAGPTRFLKPDGTPMPFTQAVPGGYSVGVSGAIALVAELHKRWGKRPWGELFAPAIKAAKDGFPVSPRLNRFTESRKAMLRSDPAAARIFLDPAGEPWPAGHILRQPELAETLELLAAQGPDAFYKGPIGGAVTTAVANAFSNPAQLTAEDLAAYRVGDRQPLCRPYRQWRVCTMGPPSSGGIAVLQILLQLERFDLKSLGAGNLLSQHLFAESQRLAYADREAYGADADFAPVPVEGLLSPAYIKARSARIRIDRAMADAPAGTPKGLPRRTAQRLADVPSTSHMAAADAAGNVATLTSTIEGPYGSGLVAAGIVLNNQLTDFDFAPVRANGEPAFNAVQPGKRPRSSMAPVIVYDRKGQPVAAFGAAGGATIIAQVAKAVIAYLDWGFSVEDALAAPQIIADRNGLRYEAGTRLEEQAAGLKALGHQNVRAATLPLKGNALARVPGGWRGAADPRSEGQAIATGGNSTP
;
A
#
# COMPACT_ATOMS: atom_id res chain seq x y z
N MET A 1 68.13 -5.49 -56.22
CA MET A 1 67.17 -4.62 -56.94
C MET A 1 66.03 -5.47 -57.43
N HIS A 2 64.88 -5.42 -56.76
CA HIS A 2 63.54 -5.56 -57.33
C HIS A 2 62.56 -5.51 -56.16
N ARG A 3 61.81 -4.42 -56.08
CA ARG A 3 60.71 -4.25 -55.18
C ARG A 3 59.47 -4.91 -55.79
N SER A 4 58.83 -5.81 -55.07
CA SER A 4 57.50 -6.32 -55.40
C SER A 4 56.48 -5.76 -54.37
N SER A 5 55.60 -4.93 -54.87
CA SER A 5 54.46 -4.35 -54.16
C SER A 5 53.32 -5.37 -54.15
N LEU A 6 52.85 -5.75 -52.91
CA LEU A 6 51.61 -6.51 -52.73
C LEU A 6 50.47 -5.50 -52.44
N THR A 7 49.55 -5.44 -53.38
CA THR A 7 48.26 -4.76 -53.26
C THR A 7 47.27 -5.67 -52.48
N ALA A 8 46.88 -5.27 -51.32
CA ALA A 8 45.80 -5.93 -50.57
C ALA A 8 44.43 -5.37 -51.02
N ALA A 9 43.61 -6.21 -51.61
CA ALA A 9 42.25 -5.90 -52.00
C ALA A 9 41.32 -6.00 -50.75
N LEU A 10 40.69 -4.86 -50.37
CA LEU A 10 39.71 -4.77 -49.30
C LEU A 10 38.35 -5.19 -49.86
N TRP A 11 37.83 -6.34 -49.38
CA TRP A 11 36.45 -6.73 -49.65
C TRP A 11 35.54 -6.06 -48.62
N ILE A 12 34.77 -5.04 -49.05
CA ILE A 12 33.68 -4.45 -48.28
C ILE A 12 32.46 -5.31 -48.52
N ALA A 13 32.08 -6.10 -47.50
CA ALA A 13 30.81 -6.82 -47.50
C ALA A 13 29.67 -5.82 -47.24
N LEU A 14 28.85 -5.57 -48.25
CA LEU A 14 27.58 -4.84 -48.13
C LEU A 14 26.59 -5.70 -47.36
N LEU A 15 26.31 -5.32 -46.10
CA LEU A 15 25.17 -5.81 -45.33
C LEU A 15 23.89 -5.17 -45.90
N PRO A 16 22.79 -5.92 -46.04
CA PRO A 16 21.52 -5.34 -46.47
C PRO A 16 20.94 -4.42 -45.38
N PRO A 17 20.18 -3.37 -45.74
CA PRO A 17 19.60 -2.47 -44.77
C PRO A 17 18.56 -3.23 -43.90
N PHE A 18 18.76 -3.18 -42.59
CA PHE A 18 17.74 -3.61 -41.63
C PHE A 18 16.45 -2.83 -41.89
N ALA A 19 15.42 -3.52 -42.39
CA ALA A 19 14.06 -2.99 -42.43
C ALA A 19 13.66 -2.65 -41.02
N ALA A 20 13.42 -1.37 -40.76
CA ALA A 20 12.81 -0.90 -39.52
C ALA A 20 11.42 -1.51 -39.40
N ALA A 21 11.30 -2.59 -38.63
CA ALA A 21 10.01 -3.11 -38.22
C ALA A 21 9.34 -2.00 -37.41
N ARG A 22 8.28 -1.39 -37.97
CA ARG A 22 7.36 -0.54 -37.26
C ARG A 22 6.85 -1.38 -36.09
N ALA A 23 7.24 -1.03 -34.87
CA ALA A 23 6.64 -1.53 -33.65
C ALA A 23 5.14 -1.14 -33.71
N GLN A 24 4.30 -2.08 -34.07
CA GLN A 24 2.88 -1.97 -33.82
C GLN A 24 2.77 -1.82 -32.29
N ALA A 25 2.14 -0.74 -31.86
CA ALA A 25 1.75 -0.58 -30.47
C ALA A 25 0.88 -1.81 -30.15
N VAL A 26 1.43 -2.74 -29.37
CA VAL A 26 0.65 -3.83 -28.79
C VAL A 26 -0.34 -3.14 -27.88
N GLU A 27 -1.57 -3.02 -28.34
CA GLU A 27 -2.72 -2.63 -27.55
C GLU A 27 -2.86 -3.71 -26.48
N THR A 28 -2.19 -3.50 -25.35
CA THR A 28 -2.30 -4.42 -24.21
C THR A 28 -3.75 -4.37 -23.78
N ALA A 29 -4.46 -5.48 -23.92
CA ALA A 29 -5.78 -5.65 -23.34
C ALA A 29 -5.78 -5.06 -21.91
N PRO A 30 -6.82 -4.33 -21.50
CA PRO A 30 -6.91 -3.81 -20.14
C PRO A 30 -6.64 -4.96 -19.20
N ALA A 31 -5.74 -4.75 -18.22
CA ALA A 31 -5.50 -5.73 -17.19
C ALA A 31 -6.86 -6.18 -16.67
N PRO A 32 -7.12 -7.50 -16.54
CA PRO A 32 -8.39 -7.96 -16.01
C PRO A 32 -8.58 -7.21 -14.69
N SER A 33 -9.68 -6.47 -14.58
CA SER A 33 -10.01 -5.80 -13.34
C SER A 33 -10.30 -6.93 -12.36
N PHE A 34 -9.38 -7.21 -11.45
CA PHE A 34 -9.64 -8.04 -10.27
C PHE A 34 -10.62 -7.32 -9.32
N TYR A 35 -11.42 -6.48 -9.90
CA TYR A 35 -12.48 -5.74 -9.28
C TYR A 35 -13.62 -6.70 -9.02
N LEU A 36 -13.86 -7.00 -7.75
CA LEU A 36 -15.03 -7.76 -7.35
C LEU A 36 -16.26 -6.87 -7.58
N PRO A 37 -17.22 -7.27 -8.45
CA PRO A 37 -18.54 -6.66 -8.43
C PRO A 37 -19.14 -6.93 -7.04
N GLY A 38 -19.76 -5.96 -6.40
CA GLY A 38 -20.53 -6.18 -5.19
C GLY A 38 -20.07 -5.47 -3.92
N ALA A 39 -19.53 -4.24 -4.01
CA ALA A 39 -19.54 -3.36 -2.83
C ALA A 39 -20.96 -2.86 -2.49
N GLU A 40 -21.98 -3.34 -3.21
CA GLU A 40 -23.38 -2.99 -2.96
C GLU A 40 -23.93 -3.62 -1.68
N ASP A 41 -23.27 -4.65 -1.15
CA ASP A 41 -23.68 -5.36 0.07
C ASP A 41 -22.80 -5.07 1.31
N ALA A 42 -21.97 -4.05 1.30
CA ALA A 42 -21.60 -3.46 2.57
C ALA A 42 -22.87 -2.81 3.14
N ALA A 43 -23.80 -3.64 3.63
CA ALA A 43 -24.74 -3.19 4.63
C ALA A 43 -23.91 -2.37 5.60
N ARG A 44 -24.06 -1.05 5.57
CA ARG A 44 -23.38 -0.12 6.49
C ARG A 44 -23.45 -0.79 7.84
N SER A 45 -22.30 -1.23 8.36
CA SER A 45 -22.31 -1.84 9.69
C SER A 45 -22.94 -0.81 10.60
N PRO A 46 -24.08 -1.08 11.24
CA PRO A 46 -24.79 -0.08 12.06
C PRO A 46 -23.99 0.28 13.32
N ALA A 47 -22.89 -0.43 13.59
CA ALA A 47 -21.98 -0.09 14.67
C ALA A 47 -21.16 1.16 14.28
N SER A 48 -21.11 2.13 15.18
CA SER A 48 -20.29 3.34 15.06
C SER A 48 -18.87 2.96 14.65
N THR A 49 -18.46 3.40 13.47
CA THR A 49 -17.08 3.22 13.00
C THR A 49 -16.08 4.13 13.72
N ALA A 50 -16.57 5.01 14.61
CA ALA A 50 -15.81 6.00 15.34
C ALA A 50 -15.92 5.81 16.85
N ALA A 51 -14.85 6.16 17.59
CA ALA A 51 -14.81 6.17 19.05
C ALA A 51 -13.90 7.30 19.57
N SER A 52 -14.20 7.83 20.76
CA SER A 52 -13.41 8.88 21.41
C SER A 52 -13.02 8.49 22.83
N GLY A 53 -11.78 8.81 23.23
CA GLY A 53 -11.27 8.55 24.56
C GLY A 53 -9.85 9.09 24.74
N ALA A 54 -9.30 8.89 25.94
CA ALA A 54 -7.92 9.30 26.24
C ALA A 54 -6.90 8.63 25.32
N GLN A 55 -7.20 7.38 24.92
CA GLN A 55 -6.41 6.56 24.02
C GLN A 55 -7.33 5.88 23.02
N VAL A 56 -6.88 5.68 21.80
CA VAL A 56 -7.66 5.11 20.70
C VAL A 56 -6.81 4.21 19.83
N ALA A 57 -7.39 3.10 19.37
CA ALA A 57 -6.87 2.29 18.28
C ALA A 57 -7.96 2.10 17.21
N THR A 58 -7.55 2.15 15.94
CA THR A 58 -8.42 1.91 14.79
C THR A 58 -7.69 1.06 13.77
N SER A 59 -8.39 0.11 13.19
CA SER A 59 -7.86 -0.78 12.15
C SER A 59 -8.93 -1.25 11.18
N ALA A 60 -8.52 -2.04 10.21
CA ALA A 60 -9.37 -2.59 9.17
C ALA A 60 -10.34 -3.69 9.65
N ASP A 61 -10.13 -4.20 10.89
CA ASP A 61 -10.95 -5.26 11.51
C ASP A 61 -11.20 -4.96 12.99
N PRO A 62 -12.42 -5.19 13.52
CA PRO A 62 -12.77 -4.94 14.91
C PRO A 62 -11.92 -5.70 15.93
N LEU A 63 -11.56 -6.98 15.65
CA LEU A 63 -10.73 -7.78 16.55
C LEU A 63 -9.31 -7.24 16.65
N ALA A 64 -8.77 -6.73 15.54
CA ALA A 64 -7.46 -6.09 15.55
C ALA A 64 -7.50 -4.75 16.30
N SER A 65 -8.56 -3.95 16.14
CA SER A 65 -8.73 -2.72 16.94
C SER A 65 -8.86 -3.01 18.43
N ALA A 66 -9.60 -4.08 18.79
CA ALA A 66 -9.70 -4.55 20.17
C ALA A 66 -8.34 -5.00 20.73
N ALA A 67 -7.51 -5.69 19.92
CA ALA A 67 -6.16 -6.04 20.31
C ALA A 67 -5.30 -4.81 20.62
N GLY A 68 -5.37 -3.77 19.75
CA GLY A 68 -4.68 -2.51 19.98
C GLY A 68 -5.11 -1.81 21.27
N VAL A 69 -6.43 -1.71 21.53
CA VAL A 69 -6.95 -1.11 22.76
C VAL A 69 -6.59 -1.92 23.99
N ALA A 70 -6.59 -3.25 23.93
CA ALA A 70 -6.16 -4.09 25.02
C ALA A 70 -4.72 -3.79 25.47
N MET A 71 -3.81 -3.54 24.53
CA MET A 71 -2.44 -3.12 24.84
C MET A 71 -2.43 -1.74 25.53
N LEU A 72 -3.21 -0.78 25.04
CA LEU A 72 -3.30 0.55 25.63
C LEU A 72 -3.87 0.50 27.07
N GLN A 73 -4.92 -0.29 27.30
CA GLN A 73 -5.55 -0.50 28.63
C GLN A 73 -4.58 -1.17 29.62
N ALA A 74 -3.72 -2.05 29.12
CA ALA A 74 -2.68 -2.69 29.93
C ALA A 74 -1.48 -1.76 30.24
N GLY A 75 -1.55 -0.47 29.87
CA GLY A 75 -0.48 0.52 30.07
C GLY A 75 0.61 0.50 28.98
N GLY A 76 0.35 -0.16 27.87
CA GLY A 76 1.22 -0.17 26.68
C GLY A 76 1.23 1.18 25.96
N SER A 77 2.15 1.31 25.01
CA SER A 77 2.29 2.46 24.13
C SER A 77 1.45 2.29 22.85
N ALA A 78 1.34 3.37 22.06
CA ALA A 78 0.79 3.29 20.72
C ALA A 78 1.60 2.34 19.79
N ALA A 79 2.89 2.09 20.11
CA ALA A 79 3.70 1.11 19.40
C ALA A 79 3.27 -0.34 19.72
N ASP A 80 3.00 -0.66 21.00
CA ASP A 80 2.47 -1.97 21.40
C ASP A 80 1.11 -2.21 20.75
N ALA A 81 0.25 -1.17 20.73
CA ALA A 81 -1.06 -1.25 20.08
C ALA A 81 -0.93 -1.52 18.58
N ALA A 82 -0.06 -0.78 17.88
CA ALA A 82 0.18 -0.99 16.45
C ALA A 82 0.75 -2.38 16.14
N ALA A 83 1.68 -2.86 16.97
CA ALA A 83 2.27 -4.19 16.85
C ALA A 83 1.21 -5.29 17.02
N ALA A 84 0.40 -5.23 18.09
CA ALA A 84 -0.67 -6.19 18.32
C ALA A 84 -1.72 -6.18 17.19
N MET A 85 -2.05 -5.00 16.62
CA MET A 85 -2.95 -4.89 15.48
C MET A 85 -2.39 -5.57 14.23
N VAL A 86 -1.08 -5.36 13.89
CA VAL A 86 -0.43 -6.03 12.75
C VAL A 86 -0.50 -7.54 12.89
N ILE A 87 -0.16 -8.05 14.08
CA ILE A 87 -0.15 -9.49 14.35
C ILE A 87 -1.57 -10.05 14.22
N THR A 88 -2.56 -9.38 14.81
CA THR A 88 -3.96 -9.83 14.80
C THR A 88 -4.56 -9.81 13.40
N LEU A 89 -4.27 -8.77 12.60
CA LEU A 89 -4.70 -8.72 11.19
C LEU A 89 -4.18 -9.89 10.37
N GLY A 90 -2.99 -10.40 10.68
CA GLY A 90 -2.46 -11.62 10.04
C GLY A 90 -3.34 -12.85 10.27
N ALA A 91 -4.11 -12.89 11.34
CA ALA A 91 -5.07 -13.96 11.62
C ALA A 91 -6.46 -13.66 11.04
N VAL A 92 -6.98 -12.44 11.26
CA VAL A 92 -8.41 -12.12 10.98
C VAL A 92 -8.63 -11.48 9.61
N GLU A 93 -7.60 -10.94 8.99
CA GLU A 93 -7.62 -10.35 7.63
C GLU A 93 -6.51 -10.91 6.72
N PRO A 94 -6.30 -12.25 6.69
CA PRO A 94 -5.17 -12.88 6.00
C PRO A 94 -5.15 -12.63 4.50
N GLN A 95 -6.29 -12.25 3.90
CA GLN A 95 -6.39 -11.87 2.51
C GLN A 95 -5.79 -10.49 2.19
N SER A 96 -5.45 -9.68 3.20
CA SER A 96 -5.04 -8.28 2.99
C SER A 96 -3.65 -7.96 3.51
N SER A 97 -3.28 -8.47 4.68
CA SER A 97 -2.03 -8.17 5.36
C SER A 97 -1.67 -9.28 6.34
N GLY A 98 -0.48 -9.22 6.93
CA GLY A 98 -0.05 -10.20 7.93
C GLY A 98 1.45 -10.38 7.98
N LEU A 99 1.88 -11.38 8.76
CA LEU A 99 3.28 -11.62 9.08
C LEU A 99 4.13 -12.05 7.87
N GLY A 100 3.50 -12.61 6.83
CA GLY A 100 4.17 -12.95 5.56
C GLY A 100 4.40 -11.77 4.62
N GLY A 101 4.00 -10.57 5.01
CA GLY A 101 4.11 -9.34 4.24
C GLY A 101 5.09 -8.31 4.79
N GLY A 102 4.78 -7.04 4.57
CA GLY A 102 5.56 -5.90 5.05
C GLY A 102 4.71 -4.66 5.27
N GLY A 103 5.37 -3.51 5.46
CA GLY A 103 4.62 -2.28 5.70
C GLY A 103 5.50 -1.06 5.94
N PHE A 104 4.82 0.07 6.20
CA PHE A 104 5.43 1.34 6.56
C PHE A 104 4.78 1.94 7.79
N LEU A 105 5.61 2.48 8.67
CA LEU A 105 5.20 3.23 9.85
C LEU A 105 5.63 4.70 9.73
N VAL A 106 4.75 5.62 10.15
CA VAL A 106 5.12 6.95 10.60
C VAL A 106 4.75 7.05 12.08
N TRP A 107 5.72 7.42 12.89
CA TRP A 107 5.63 7.50 14.35
C TRP A 107 5.90 8.91 14.83
N TYR A 108 5.05 9.42 15.71
CA TYR A 108 5.34 10.61 16.49
C TYR A 108 5.67 10.22 17.92
N ASP A 109 6.86 10.60 18.36
CA ASP A 109 7.32 10.43 19.73
C ASP A 109 7.07 11.71 20.54
N ALA A 110 6.11 11.64 21.44
CA ALA A 110 5.69 12.79 22.24
C ALA A 110 6.78 13.29 23.21
N ALA A 111 7.64 12.38 23.69
CA ALA A 111 8.71 12.72 24.62
C ALA A 111 9.79 13.60 23.97
N SER A 112 10.14 13.29 22.72
CA SER A 112 11.17 14.05 21.98
C SER A 112 10.58 15.11 21.03
N GLY A 113 9.26 15.08 20.76
CA GLY A 113 8.60 15.90 19.75
C GLY A 113 9.00 15.56 18.31
N ARG A 114 9.62 14.40 18.08
CA ARG A 114 10.17 14.00 16.77
C ARG A 114 9.26 13.04 16.04
N THR A 115 9.35 13.11 14.72
CA THR A 115 8.69 12.15 13.82
C THR A 115 9.73 11.17 13.27
N PHE A 116 9.39 9.90 13.23
CA PHE A 116 10.21 8.82 12.66
C PHE A 116 9.43 8.11 11.57
N SER A 117 10.12 7.46 10.64
CA SER A 117 9.48 6.53 9.72
C SER A 117 10.32 5.27 9.53
N LEU A 118 9.61 4.12 9.54
CA LEU A 118 10.21 2.80 9.37
C LEU A 118 9.72 2.16 8.08
N ASP A 119 10.68 1.60 7.35
CA ASP A 119 10.47 0.91 6.08
C ASP A 119 10.70 -0.60 6.30
N ALA A 120 9.60 -1.31 6.39
CA ALA A 120 9.56 -2.77 6.45
C ALA A 120 8.97 -3.38 5.17
N ARG A 121 9.17 -2.70 4.02
CA ARG A 121 8.82 -3.23 2.72
C ARG A 121 9.59 -4.51 2.44
N GLU A 122 8.98 -5.45 1.77
CA GLU A 122 9.59 -6.72 1.36
C GLU A 122 10.79 -6.47 0.44
N LYS A 123 11.78 -7.35 0.52
CA LYS A 123 12.97 -7.29 -0.35
C LYS A 123 12.98 -8.42 -1.34
N ALA A 124 13.49 -8.14 -2.54
CA ALA A 124 13.81 -9.18 -3.51
C ALA A 124 14.91 -10.10 -2.96
N PRO A 125 14.75 -11.44 -2.99
CA PRO A 125 15.81 -12.38 -2.65
C PRO A 125 17.08 -12.19 -3.50
N ALA A 126 18.21 -12.68 -3.05
CA ALA A 126 19.47 -12.60 -3.77
C ALA A 126 19.42 -13.23 -5.18
N ALA A 127 18.59 -14.26 -5.36
CA ALA A 127 18.36 -14.92 -6.64
C ALA A 127 17.39 -14.16 -7.58
N ALA A 128 16.80 -13.05 -7.15
CA ALA A 128 15.82 -12.30 -7.94
C ALA A 128 16.52 -11.29 -8.87
N GLY A 129 16.84 -11.71 -10.08
CA GLY A 129 17.44 -10.86 -11.12
C GLY A 129 16.42 -10.07 -11.94
N PRO A 130 16.90 -9.17 -12.82
CA PRO A 130 16.04 -8.27 -13.60
C PRO A 130 15.16 -8.97 -14.65
N THR A 131 15.43 -10.21 -14.97
CA THR A 131 14.66 -11.02 -15.92
C THR A 131 13.62 -11.91 -15.25
N ARG A 132 13.43 -11.79 -13.90
CA ARG A 132 12.57 -12.68 -13.10
C ARG A 132 11.15 -12.83 -13.66
N PHE A 133 10.60 -11.77 -14.22
CA PHE A 133 9.23 -11.74 -14.77
C PHE A 133 9.21 -11.69 -16.29
N LEU A 134 10.29 -12.12 -16.96
CA LEU A 134 10.31 -12.29 -18.41
C LEU A 134 10.05 -13.74 -18.80
N LYS A 135 9.31 -13.93 -19.88
CA LYS A 135 9.17 -15.22 -20.56
C LYS A 135 10.47 -15.57 -21.31
N PRO A 136 10.65 -16.82 -21.77
CA PRO A 136 11.82 -17.21 -22.57
C PRO A 136 12.04 -16.38 -23.84
N ASP A 137 10.97 -15.81 -24.41
CA ASP A 137 11.02 -14.91 -25.56
C ASP A 137 11.44 -13.46 -25.23
N GLY A 138 11.76 -13.18 -23.94
CA GLY A 138 12.14 -11.86 -23.44
C GLY A 138 10.98 -10.90 -23.22
N THR A 139 9.74 -11.31 -23.46
CA THR A 139 8.56 -10.48 -23.19
C THR A 139 8.11 -10.60 -21.73
N PRO A 140 7.50 -9.54 -21.13
CA PRO A 140 6.98 -9.62 -19.78
C PRO A 140 5.91 -10.69 -19.63
N MET A 141 5.94 -11.41 -18.51
CA MET A 141 4.85 -12.33 -18.11
C MET A 141 3.55 -11.55 -17.92
N PRO A 142 2.39 -12.15 -18.25
CA PRO A 142 1.11 -11.64 -17.78
C PRO A 142 1.07 -11.57 -16.24
N PHE A 143 0.50 -10.51 -15.69
CA PHE A 143 0.41 -10.33 -14.23
C PHE A 143 -0.24 -11.53 -13.52
N THR A 144 -1.31 -12.08 -14.11
CA THR A 144 -2.03 -13.25 -13.61
C THR A 144 -1.19 -14.52 -13.54
N GLN A 145 -0.15 -14.63 -14.37
CA GLN A 145 0.80 -15.74 -14.35
C GLN A 145 1.97 -15.49 -13.40
N ALA A 146 2.34 -14.23 -13.15
CA ALA A 146 3.43 -13.85 -12.28
C ALA A 146 3.06 -13.90 -10.79
N VAL A 147 1.79 -13.67 -10.43
CA VAL A 147 1.32 -13.63 -9.03
C VAL A 147 1.39 -14.99 -8.34
N PRO A 148 0.86 -16.11 -8.88
CA PRO A 148 0.84 -17.37 -8.15
C PRO A 148 2.22 -17.96 -7.94
N GLY A 149 2.50 -18.39 -6.71
CA GLY A 149 3.69 -19.18 -6.40
C GLY A 149 4.94 -18.38 -6.05
N GLY A 150 6.12 -18.99 -6.21
CA GLY A 150 7.37 -18.55 -5.61
C GLY A 150 8.00 -17.28 -6.22
N TYR A 151 7.80 -17.01 -7.53
CA TYR A 151 8.41 -15.83 -8.19
C TYR A 151 7.99 -14.51 -7.56
N SER A 152 6.77 -14.42 -7.08
CA SER A 152 6.19 -13.20 -6.53
C SER A 152 6.58 -12.91 -5.08
N VAL A 153 7.09 -13.92 -4.35
CA VAL A 153 7.38 -13.81 -2.91
C VAL A 153 8.64 -13.01 -2.66
N GLY A 154 8.49 -11.93 -1.89
CA GLY A 154 9.59 -11.15 -1.32
C GLY A 154 9.89 -11.57 0.11
N VAL A 155 11.10 -11.26 0.58
CA VAL A 155 11.51 -11.45 1.98
C VAL A 155 10.63 -10.59 2.88
N SER A 156 9.87 -11.21 3.77
CA SER A 156 8.91 -10.53 4.65
C SER A 156 9.60 -9.56 5.61
N GLY A 157 8.96 -8.40 5.82
CA GLY A 157 9.40 -7.37 6.76
C GLY A 157 8.50 -7.17 7.97
N ALA A 158 7.27 -7.73 7.98
CA ALA A 158 6.27 -7.42 9.00
C ALA A 158 6.71 -7.80 10.42
N ILE A 159 7.30 -8.99 10.60
CA ILE A 159 7.79 -9.45 11.91
C ILE A 159 8.95 -8.57 12.40
N ALA A 160 9.87 -8.16 11.49
CA ALA A 160 10.95 -7.25 11.82
C ALA A 160 10.44 -5.86 12.21
N LEU A 161 9.36 -5.38 11.55
CA LEU A 161 8.71 -4.12 11.92
C LEU A 161 8.12 -4.17 13.33
N VAL A 162 7.40 -5.24 13.66
CA VAL A 162 6.85 -5.48 15.01
C VAL A 162 7.99 -5.48 16.05
N ALA A 163 9.09 -6.17 15.76
CA ALA A 163 10.25 -6.23 16.65
C ALA A 163 10.92 -4.86 16.83
N GLU A 164 11.07 -4.08 15.76
CA GLU A 164 11.67 -2.76 15.82
C GLU A 164 10.77 -1.74 16.54
N LEU A 165 9.44 -1.80 16.34
CA LEU A 165 8.46 -1.04 17.10
C LEU A 165 8.57 -1.30 18.60
N HIS A 166 8.51 -2.58 18.97
CA HIS A 166 8.60 -3.02 20.36
C HIS A 166 9.94 -2.61 20.99
N LYS A 167 11.06 -2.83 20.31
CA LYS A 167 12.38 -2.46 20.79
C LYS A 167 12.54 -0.97 21.08
N ARG A 168 11.99 -0.10 20.22
CA ARG A 168 12.17 1.36 20.32
C ARG A 168 11.18 2.01 21.29
N TRP A 169 9.93 1.57 21.26
CA TRP A 169 8.82 2.30 21.90
C TRP A 169 7.84 1.40 22.65
N GLY A 170 8.04 0.10 22.65
CA GLY A 170 7.21 -0.87 23.38
C GLY A 170 7.38 -0.72 24.90
N LYS A 171 6.30 -0.97 25.62
CA LYS A 171 6.24 -0.97 27.10
C LYS A 171 5.76 -2.30 27.66
N ARG A 172 5.04 -3.10 26.81
CA ARG A 172 4.53 -4.40 27.23
C ARG A 172 5.55 -5.49 26.96
N PRO A 173 5.56 -6.60 27.71
CA PRO A 173 6.34 -7.78 27.37
C PRO A 173 6.04 -8.27 25.94
N TRP A 174 7.08 -8.67 25.21
CA TRP A 174 6.99 -9.09 23.80
C TRP A 174 5.88 -10.11 23.54
N GLY A 175 5.81 -11.17 24.38
CA GLY A 175 4.82 -12.25 24.21
C GLY A 175 3.37 -11.80 24.34
N GLU A 176 3.10 -10.74 25.09
CA GLU A 176 1.74 -10.23 25.27
C GLU A 176 1.15 -9.63 23.99
N LEU A 177 1.99 -9.14 23.08
CA LEU A 177 1.56 -8.58 21.78
C LEU A 177 0.86 -9.63 20.91
N PHE A 178 1.17 -10.91 21.13
CA PHE A 178 0.65 -12.03 20.34
C PHE A 178 -0.64 -12.63 20.90
N ALA A 179 -0.92 -12.42 22.19
CA ALA A 179 -2.03 -13.06 22.88
C ALA A 179 -3.40 -12.89 22.19
N PRO A 180 -3.80 -11.69 21.69
CA PRO A 180 -5.07 -11.53 20.98
C PRO A 180 -5.14 -12.36 19.68
N ALA A 181 -4.06 -12.39 18.90
CA ALA A 181 -3.99 -13.14 17.65
C ALA A 181 -3.98 -14.65 17.88
N ILE A 182 -3.24 -15.13 18.90
CA ILE A 182 -3.23 -16.54 19.31
C ILE A 182 -4.64 -16.96 19.68
N LYS A 183 -5.36 -16.14 20.48
CA LYS A 183 -6.74 -16.40 20.85
C LYS A 183 -7.64 -16.49 19.61
N ALA A 184 -7.56 -15.52 18.69
CA ALA A 184 -8.35 -15.53 17.46
C ALA A 184 -8.06 -16.75 16.59
N ALA A 185 -6.80 -17.15 16.46
CA ALA A 185 -6.40 -18.32 15.67
C ALA A 185 -6.87 -19.65 16.29
N LYS A 186 -6.83 -19.79 17.64
CA LYS A 186 -7.23 -21.01 18.37
C LYS A 186 -8.74 -21.14 18.50
N ASP A 187 -9.39 -20.12 19.06
CA ASP A 187 -10.82 -20.15 19.34
C ASP A 187 -11.64 -19.99 18.06
N GLY A 188 -11.04 -19.35 17.07
CA GLY A 188 -11.65 -18.98 15.80
C GLY A 188 -12.39 -17.65 15.86
N PHE A 189 -12.72 -17.16 14.68
CA PHE A 189 -13.49 -15.95 14.47
C PHE A 189 -14.47 -16.13 13.31
N PRO A 190 -15.58 -15.39 13.25
CA PRO A 190 -16.53 -15.53 12.15
C PRO A 190 -15.92 -15.00 10.83
N VAL A 191 -16.01 -15.80 9.77
CA VAL A 191 -15.67 -15.37 8.42
C VAL A 191 -16.53 -14.17 8.06
N SER A 192 -15.91 -13.05 7.74
CA SER A 192 -16.62 -11.86 7.34
C SER A 192 -17.13 -11.96 5.88
N PRO A 193 -18.14 -11.17 5.48
CA PRO A 193 -18.55 -11.08 4.08
C PRO A 193 -17.41 -10.69 3.15
N ARG A 194 -16.50 -9.82 3.59
CA ARG A 194 -15.32 -9.41 2.83
C ARG A 194 -14.33 -10.56 2.66
N LEU A 195 -14.01 -11.28 3.73
CA LEU A 195 -13.13 -12.45 3.70
C LEU A 195 -13.66 -13.51 2.74
N ASN A 196 -14.96 -13.86 2.86
CA ASN A 196 -15.63 -14.81 1.96
C ASN A 196 -15.51 -14.39 0.48
N ARG A 197 -15.85 -13.15 0.13
CA ARG A 197 -15.75 -12.64 -1.26
C ARG A 197 -14.32 -12.69 -1.81
N PHE A 198 -13.32 -12.33 -1.01
CA PHE A 198 -11.92 -12.41 -1.45
C PHE A 198 -11.47 -13.86 -1.64
N THR A 199 -11.90 -14.77 -0.76
CA THR A 199 -11.65 -16.20 -0.91
C THR A 199 -12.26 -16.74 -2.20
N GLU A 200 -13.52 -16.38 -2.50
CA GLU A 200 -14.18 -16.76 -3.76
C GLU A 200 -13.39 -16.27 -4.98
N SER A 201 -12.94 -15.01 -4.97
CA SER A 201 -12.17 -14.44 -6.08
C SER A 201 -10.82 -15.11 -6.31
N ARG A 202 -10.28 -15.79 -5.31
CA ARG A 202 -8.97 -16.47 -5.32
C ARG A 202 -9.06 -17.99 -5.17
N LYS A 203 -10.25 -18.53 -5.14
CA LYS A 203 -10.53 -19.95 -4.93
C LYS A 203 -9.66 -20.89 -5.77
N ALA A 204 -9.52 -20.60 -7.05
CA ALA A 204 -8.70 -21.43 -7.95
C ALA A 204 -7.23 -21.45 -7.54
N MET A 205 -6.67 -20.30 -7.12
CA MET A 205 -5.31 -20.19 -6.64
C MET A 205 -5.12 -20.91 -5.29
N LEU A 206 -6.07 -20.71 -4.37
CA LEU A 206 -6.02 -21.33 -3.03
C LEU A 206 -6.15 -22.86 -3.09
N ARG A 207 -6.92 -23.40 -4.03
CA ARG A 207 -7.00 -24.85 -4.27
C ARG A 207 -5.67 -25.47 -4.70
N SER A 208 -4.79 -24.70 -5.32
CA SER A 208 -3.51 -25.19 -5.83
C SER A 208 -2.45 -25.37 -4.73
N ASP A 209 -2.62 -24.72 -3.57
CA ASP A 209 -1.76 -24.90 -2.40
C ASP A 209 -2.52 -25.70 -1.33
N PRO A 210 -2.05 -26.93 -0.96
CA PRO A 210 -2.76 -27.77 0.00
C PRO A 210 -2.93 -27.13 1.38
N ALA A 211 -1.98 -26.29 1.82
CA ALA A 211 -2.06 -25.63 3.11
C ALA A 211 -3.10 -24.50 3.08
N ALA A 212 -3.12 -23.70 2.01
CA ALA A 212 -4.13 -22.66 1.81
C ALA A 212 -5.55 -23.26 1.67
N ALA A 213 -5.70 -24.33 0.86
CA ALA A 213 -6.97 -25.00 0.68
C ALA A 213 -7.55 -25.50 2.00
N ARG A 214 -6.74 -26.16 2.82
CA ARG A 214 -7.15 -26.71 4.13
C ARG A 214 -7.66 -25.63 5.09
N ILE A 215 -7.13 -24.41 5.01
CA ILE A 215 -7.52 -23.31 5.92
C ILE A 215 -8.75 -22.58 5.40
N PHE A 216 -8.72 -22.17 4.13
CA PHE A 216 -9.67 -21.17 3.60
C PHE A 216 -10.84 -21.77 2.82
N LEU A 217 -10.79 -23.08 2.51
CA LEU A 217 -11.83 -23.77 1.76
C LEU A 217 -12.45 -24.89 2.57
N ASP A 218 -13.70 -25.20 2.31
CA ASP A 218 -14.40 -26.34 2.88
C ASP A 218 -13.96 -27.66 2.20
N PRO A 219 -14.43 -28.84 2.68
CA PRO A 219 -14.09 -30.12 2.06
C PRO A 219 -14.53 -30.29 0.59
N ALA A 220 -15.49 -29.47 0.11
CA ALA A 220 -15.89 -29.43 -1.29
C ALA A 220 -14.97 -28.50 -2.11
N GLY A 221 -14.06 -27.78 -1.45
CA GLY A 221 -13.16 -26.81 -2.05
C GLY A 221 -13.82 -25.46 -2.30
N GLU A 222 -14.93 -25.16 -1.63
CA GLU A 222 -15.62 -23.87 -1.70
C GLU A 222 -15.19 -22.97 -0.53
N PRO A 223 -15.27 -21.64 -0.66
CA PRO A 223 -15.00 -20.71 0.43
C PRO A 223 -15.90 -20.96 1.62
N TRP A 224 -15.36 -20.96 2.82
CA TRP A 224 -16.17 -20.97 4.02
C TRP A 224 -17.22 -19.84 3.98
N PRO A 225 -18.50 -20.10 4.24
CA PRO A 225 -19.56 -19.08 4.21
C PRO A 225 -19.34 -18.01 5.29
N ALA A 226 -19.86 -16.81 5.04
CA ALA A 226 -19.87 -15.76 6.06
C ALA A 226 -20.57 -16.26 7.33
N GLY A 227 -19.94 -15.96 8.49
CA GLY A 227 -20.37 -16.45 9.80
C GLY A 227 -19.78 -17.81 10.22
N HIS A 228 -19.15 -18.58 9.33
CA HIS A 228 -18.40 -19.76 9.71
C HIS A 228 -17.27 -19.40 10.69
N ILE A 229 -17.06 -20.22 11.72
CA ILE A 229 -15.96 -19.98 12.68
C ILE A 229 -14.67 -20.58 12.13
N LEU A 230 -13.83 -19.71 11.57
CA LEU A 230 -12.53 -20.07 11.01
C LEU A 230 -11.50 -20.21 12.13
N ARG A 231 -10.90 -21.42 12.24
CA ARG A 231 -9.77 -21.70 13.15
C ARG A 231 -8.51 -21.94 12.34
N GLN A 232 -7.38 -21.49 12.89
CA GLN A 232 -6.06 -21.58 12.25
C GLN A 232 -5.04 -22.17 13.23
N PRO A 233 -5.12 -23.46 13.55
CA PRO A 233 -4.27 -24.07 14.58
C PRO A 233 -2.77 -23.95 14.27
N GLU A 234 -2.36 -24.17 13.02
CA GLU A 234 -0.96 -24.04 12.60
C GLU A 234 -0.44 -22.59 12.75
N LEU A 235 -1.27 -21.58 12.44
CA LEU A 235 -0.93 -20.18 12.70
C LEU A 235 -0.82 -19.91 14.21
N ALA A 236 -1.69 -20.50 15.03
CA ALA A 236 -1.63 -20.33 16.48
C ALA A 236 -0.30 -20.86 17.05
N GLU A 237 0.14 -22.04 16.63
CA GLU A 237 1.44 -22.62 17.02
C GLU A 237 2.60 -21.71 16.59
N THR A 238 2.54 -21.16 15.38
CA THR A 238 3.54 -20.21 14.85
C THR A 238 3.58 -18.93 15.68
N LEU A 239 2.43 -18.38 16.04
CA LEU A 239 2.34 -17.19 16.88
C LEU A 239 2.85 -17.45 18.30
N GLU A 240 2.59 -18.62 18.88
CA GLU A 240 3.14 -19.04 20.18
C GLU A 240 4.67 -19.16 20.13
N LEU A 241 5.21 -19.71 19.05
CA LEU A 241 6.64 -19.82 18.85
C LEU A 241 7.30 -18.44 18.73
N LEU A 242 6.70 -17.53 17.97
CA LEU A 242 7.16 -16.12 17.85
C LEU A 242 7.07 -15.39 19.19
N ALA A 243 5.99 -15.59 19.95
CA ALA A 243 5.81 -15.01 21.28
C ALA A 243 6.90 -15.47 22.27
N ALA A 244 7.29 -16.74 22.19
CA ALA A 244 8.27 -17.34 23.09
C ALA A 244 9.72 -17.05 22.69
N GLN A 245 10.05 -17.10 21.38
CA GLN A 245 11.43 -17.06 20.87
C GLN A 245 11.79 -15.76 20.16
N GLY A 246 10.83 -14.86 19.99
CA GLY A 246 11.06 -13.59 19.31
C GLY A 246 11.19 -13.71 17.78
N PRO A 247 11.64 -12.66 17.09
CA PRO A 247 11.69 -12.60 15.63
C PRO A 247 12.68 -13.59 15.00
N ASP A 248 13.65 -14.09 15.77
CA ASP A 248 14.64 -15.07 15.28
C ASP A 248 13.98 -16.42 14.93
N ALA A 249 12.83 -16.77 15.52
CA ALA A 249 12.05 -17.93 15.12
C ALA A 249 11.64 -17.91 13.64
N PHE A 250 11.43 -16.69 13.09
CA PHE A 250 11.16 -16.49 11.66
C PHE A 250 12.45 -16.31 10.85
N TYR A 251 13.33 -15.39 11.25
CA TYR A 251 14.45 -15.01 10.39
C TYR A 251 15.62 -16.00 10.42
N LYS A 252 15.73 -16.84 11.45
CA LYS A 252 16.83 -17.80 11.63
C LYS A 252 16.36 -19.18 12.09
N GLY A 253 15.07 -19.33 12.32
CA GLY A 253 14.47 -20.51 12.93
C GLY A 253 13.55 -21.31 11.99
N PRO A 254 12.75 -22.22 12.57
CA PRO A 254 11.97 -23.19 11.81
C PRO A 254 10.88 -22.57 10.96
N ILE A 255 10.32 -21.42 11.35
CA ILE A 255 9.29 -20.73 10.55
C ILE A 255 9.89 -20.27 9.21
N GLY A 256 11.09 -19.69 9.23
CA GLY A 256 11.80 -19.32 8.01
C GLY A 256 12.14 -20.53 7.13
N GLY A 257 12.50 -21.66 7.73
CA GLY A 257 12.71 -22.92 7.02
C GLY A 257 11.46 -23.40 6.28
N ALA A 258 10.28 -23.28 6.91
CA ALA A 258 9.00 -23.58 6.26
C ALA A 258 8.72 -22.63 5.08
N VAL A 259 8.99 -21.33 5.25
CA VAL A 259 8.81 -20.32 4.18
C VAL A 259 9.73 -20.61 2.98
N THR A 260 11.02 -20.85 3.21
CA THR A 260 11.96 -21.16 2.11
C THR A 260 11.58 -22.44 1.37
N THR A 261 11.12 -23.46 2.11
CA THR A 261 10.63 -24.72 1.54
C THR A 261 9.37 -24.52 0.69
N ALA A 262 8.39 -23.75 1.18
CA ALA A 262 7.17 -23.46 0.44
C ALA A 262 7.44 -22.70 -0.87
N VAL A 263 8.37 -21.74 -0.85
CA VAL A 263 8.76 -20.97 -2.04
C VAL A 263 9.50 -21.85 -3.05
N ALA A 264 10.39 -22.73 -2.59
CA ALA A 264 11.15 -23.64 -3.45
C ALA A 264 10.27 -24.72 -4.10
N ASN A 265 9.23 -25.20 -3.40
CA ASN A 265 8.32 -26.23 -3.85
C ASN A 265 6.95 -25.68 -4.31
N ALA A 266 6.89 -24.38 -4.64
CA ALA A 266 5.65 -23.73 -5.02
C ALA A 266 4.95 -24.43 -6.20
N PHE A 267 3.63 -24.54 -6.14
CA PHE A 267 2.80 -25.17 -7.18
C PHE A 267 2.89 -24.45 -8.55
N SER A 268 3.33 -23.22 -8.54
CA SER A 268 3.58 -22.39 -9.72
C SER A 268 4.83 -21.54 -9.48
N ASN A 269 5.61 -21.31 -10.53
CA ASN A 269 6.77 -20.42 -10.48
C ASN A 269 7.69 -20.69 -9.27
N PRO A 270 8.16 -21.93 -9.03
CA PRO A 270 9.05 -22.21 -7.91
C PRO A 270 10.29 -21.33 -7.97
N ALA A 271 10.77 -20.86 -6.80
CA ALA A 271 11.84 -19.87 -6.74
C ALA A 271 12.79 -20.12 -5.57
N GLN A 272 13.97 -19.56 -5.67
CA GLN A 272 14.92 -19.57 -4.58
C GLN A 272 14.70 -18.34 -3.67
N LEU A 273 14.44 -18.62 -2.40
CA LEU A 273 14.49 -17.71 -1.26
C LEU A 273 15.24 -18.47 -0.18
N THR A 274 16.35 -17.94 0.34
CA THR A 274 17.24 -18.69 1.22
C THR A 274 17.15 -18.26 2.68
N ALA A 275 17.71 -19.07 3.58
CA ALA A 275 17.84 -18.69 4.98
C ALA A 275 18.70 -17.44 5.18
N GLU A 276 19.70 -17.24 4.31
CA GLU A 276 20.57 -16.06 4.31
C GLU A 276 19.78 -14.81 3.92
N ASP A 277 18.87 -14.90 2.92
CA ASP A 277 17.98 -13.80 2.54
C ASP A 277 17.12 -13.35 3.73
N LEU A 278 16.55 -14.31 4.46
CA LEU A 278 15.77 -14.04 5.67
C LEU A 278 16.64 -13.43 6.77
N ALA A 279 17.77 -14.04 7.11
CA ALA A 279 18.67 -13.59 8.17
C ALA A 279 19.28 -12.21 7.89
N ALA A 280 19.43 -11.84 6.62
CA ALA A 280 19.95 -10.54 6.18
C ALA A 280 18.89 -9.43 6.18
N TYR A 281 17.60 -9.73 6.39
CA TYR A 281 16.57 -8.71 6.36
C TYR A 281 16.74 -7.69 7.50
N ARG A 282 16.59 -6.41 7.19
CA ARG A 282 16.60 -5.30 8.16
C ARG A 282 15.53 -4.28 7.80
N VAL A 283 14.84 -3.77 8.81
CA VAL A 283 13.97 -2.59 8.68
C VAL A 283 14.82 -1.38 8.34
N GLY A 284 14.36 -0.58 7.38
CA GLY A 284 15.02 0.67 7.01
C GLY A 284 14.56 1.82 7.91
N ASP A 285 15.50 2.59 8.46
CA ASP A 285 15.23 3.91 9.01
C ASP A 285 15.15 4.91 7.85
N ARG A 286 14.00 5.56 7.67
CA ARG A 286 13.82 6.56 6.63
C ARG A 286 13.54 7.93 7.24
N GLN A 287 14.01 8.98 6.59
CA GLN A 287 13.61 10.32 7.00
C GLN A 287 12.16 10.56 6.57
N PRO A 288 11.26 10.97 7.49
CA PRO A 288 9.89 11.33 7.13
C PRO A 288 9.89 12.50 6.12
N LEU A 289 9.03 12.42 5.11
CA LEU A 289 8.82 13.53 4.19
C LEU A 289 7.79 14.47 4.79
N CYS A 290 8.22 15.65 5.21
CA CYS A 290 7.35 16.67 5.80
C CYS A 290 7.32 17.92 4.92
N ARG A 291 6.12 18.45 4.65
CA ARG A 291 5.94 19.73 3.93
C ARG A 291 4.84 20.56 4.60
N PRO A 292 4.95 21.89 4.56
CA PRO A 292 3.85 22.75 4.95
C PRO A 292 2.69 22.59 3.97
N TYR A 293 1.47 22.67 4.48
CA TYR A 293 0.22 22.75 3.72
C TYR A 293 -0.73 23.68 4.48
N ARG A 294 -1.08 24.82 3.91
CA ARG A 294 -1.83 25.88 4.60
C ARG A 294 -1.10 26.30 5.88
N GLN A 295 -1.80 26.19 7.00
CA GLN A 295 -1.22 26.46 8.34
C GLN A 295 -0.67 25.23 9.04
N TRP A 296 -0.73 24.05 8.39
CA TRP A 296 -0.38 22.75 8.94
C TRP A 296 0.94 22.25 8.38
N ARG A 297 1.51 21.25 9.01
CA ARG A 297 2.63 20.47 8.49
C ARG A 297 2.16 19.03 8.30
N VAL A 298 2.34 18.49 7.11
CA VAL A 298 1.97 17.12 6.76
C VAL A 298 3.25 16.30 6.61
N CYS A 299 3.35 15.21 7.38
CA CYS A 299 4.48 14.28 7.35
C CYS A 299 4.00 12.89 6.92
N THR A 300 4.80 12.23 6.08
CA THR A 300 4.48 10.93 5.51
C THR A 300 5.73 10.12 5.19
N MET A 301 5.56 8.92 4.61
CA MET A 301 6.63 8.01 4.22
C MET A 301 7.27 8.44 2.90
N GLY A 302 8.61 8.32 2.83
CA GLY A 302 9.40 8.47 1.60
C GLY A 302 9.61 7.15 0.83
N PRO A 303 10.47 7.18 -0.22
CA PRO A 303 10.84 5.97 -0.96
C PRO A 303 11.30 4.82 -0.04
N PRO A 304 10.97 3.57 -0.40
CA PRO A 304 10.39 3.08 -1.65
C PRO A 304 8.89 3.37 -1.82
N SER A 305 8.21 3.98 -0.82
CA SER A 305 6.87 4.48 -1.07
C SER A 305 6.91 5.72 -1.96
N SER A 306 6.20 5.66 -3.06
CA SER A 306 5.87 6.79 -3.93
C SER A 306 4.59 7.50 -3.49
N GLY A 307 3.81 6.83 -2.62
CA GLY A 307 2.51 7.33 -2.15
C GLY A 307 2.63 8.64 -1.38
N GLY A 308 3.60 8.73 -0.46
CA GLY A 308 3.81 9.95 0.32
C GLY A 308 4.19 11.16 -0.54
N ILE A 309 5.07 10.97 -1.54
CA ILE A 309 5.42 12.03 -2.50
C ILE A 309 4.17 12.49 -3.26
N ALA A 310 3.38 11.53 -3.78
CA ALA A 310 2.19 11.85 -4.57
C ALA A 310 1.10 12.55 -3.73
N VAL A 311 0.87 12.14 -2.48
CA VAL A 311 -0.03 12.82 -1.55
C VAL A 311 0.41 14.27 -1.33
N LEU A 312 1.69 14.49 -1.02
CA LEU A 312 2.23 15.85 -0.83
C LEU A 312 2.14 16.68 -2.12
N GLN A 313 2.40 16.10 -3.30
CA GLN A 313 2.24 16.78 -4.57
C GLN A 313 0.79 17.23 -4.80
N ILE A 314 -0.20 16.35 -4.53
CA ILE A 314 -1.62 16.70 -4.66
C ILE A 314 -1.97 17.87 -3.76
N LEU A 315 -1.61 17.82 -2.49
CA LEU A 315 -1.88 18.88 -1.53
C LEU A 315 -1.25 20.21 -1.97
N LEU A 316 0.05 20.21 -2.24
CA LEU A 316 0.81 21.41 -2.60
C LEU A 316 0.39 22.01 -3.95
N GLN A 317 0.02 21.20 -4.94
CA GLN A 317 -0.52 21.71 -6.21
C GLN A 317 -1.86 22.41 -6.03
N LEU A 318 -2.65 21.97 -5.07
CA LEU A 318 -3.97 22.53 -4.77
C LEU A 318 -3.92 23.75 -3.84
N GLU A 319 -2.79 24.04 -3.21
CA GLU A 319 -2.66 25.11 -2.20
C GLU A 319 -3.02 26.51 -2.73
N ARG A 320 -2.83 26.78 -4.03
CA ARG A 320 -3.20 28.06 -4.65
C ARG A 320 -4.70 28.27 -4.84
N PHE A 321 -5.52 27.22 -4.67
CA PHE A 321 -6.98 27.31 -4.81
C PHE A 321 -7.64 27.38 -3.43
N ASP A 322 -8.69 28.18 -3.32
CA ASP A 322 -9.50 28.27 -2.10
C ASP A 322 -10.53 27.14 -2.04
N LEU A 323 -10.05 25.92 -1.71
CA LEU A 323 -10.90 24.74 -1.58
C LEU A 323 -11.94 24.88 -0.46
N LYS A 324 -11.63 25.67 0.57
CA LYS A 324 -12.53 25.94 1.69
C LYS A 324 -13.80 26.65 1.20
N SER A 325 -13.65 27.72 0.48
CA SER A 325 -14.78 28.48 -0.05
C SER A 325 -15.54 27.72 -1.15
N LEU A 326 -14.85 26.89 -1.93
CA LEU A 326 -15.49 26.03 -2.93
C LEU A 326 -16.37 24.93 -2.27
N GLY A 327 -15.91 24.36 -1.18
CA GLY A 327 -16.61 23.27 -0.47
C GLY A 327 -16.52 21.91 -1.18
N ALA A 328 -16.79 20.85 -0.41
CA ALA A 328 -16.67 19.46 -0.86
C ALA A 328 -17.67 19.06 -1.95
N GLY A 329 -18.86 19.66 -1.96
CA GLY A 329 -19.94 19.36 -2.91
C GLY A 329 -19.81 20.04 -4.26
N ASN A 330 -18.82 20.90 -4.46
CA ASN A 330 -18.68 21.69 -5.68
C ASN A 330 -17.99 20.89 -6.79
N LEU A 331 -18.54 20.95 -8.01
CA LEU A 331 -17.96 20.33 -9.21
C LEU A 331 -16.50 20.76 -9.41
N LEU A 332 -16.19 22.03 -9.19
CA LEU A 332 -14.83 22.56 -9.38
C LEU A 332 -13.84 21.96 -8.38
N SER A 333 -14.25 21.71 -7.13
CA SER A 333 -13.42 21.01 -6.14
C SER A 333 -13.03 19.62 -6.64
N GLN A 334 -13.98 18.88 -7.23
CA GLN A 334 -13.73 17.55 -7.77
C GLN A 334 -12.84 17.59 -9.01
N HIS A 335 -13.06 18.56 -9.89
CA HIS A 335 -12.23 18.80 -11.08
C HIS A 335 -10.78 19.11 -10.71
N LEU A 336 -10.54 20.06 -9.81
CA LEU A 336 -9.21 20.45 -9.37
C LEU A 336 -8.46 19.28 -8.70
N PHE A 337 -9.18 18.51 -7.88
CA PHE A 337 -8.63 17.32 -7.23
C PHE A 337 -8.27 16.23 -8.26
N ALA A 338 -9.11 16.01 -9.27
CA ALA A 338 -8.83 15.06 -10.35
C ALA A 338 -7.59 15.46 -11.17
N GLU A 339 -7.48 16.74 -11.55
CA GLU A 339 -6.34 17.24 -12.32
C GLU A 339 -5.02 17.15 -11.54
N SER A 340 -5.05 17.44 -10.24
CA SER A 340 -3.88 17.31 -9.37
C SER A 340 -3.43 15.85 -9.24
N GLN A 341 -4.37 14.89 -9.12
CA GLN A 341 -4.07 13.47 -9.12
C GLN A 341 -3.37 13.04 -10.42
N ARG A 342 -3.90 13.42 -11.58
CA ARG A 342 -3.32 13.06 -12.89
C ARG A 342 -1.85 13.45 -12.99
N LEU A 343 -1.49 14.63 -12.50
CA LEU A 343 -0.10 15.10 -12.47
C LEU A 343 0.75 14.28 -11.49
N ALA A 344 0.26 14.04 -10.28
CA ALA A 344 0.99 13.31 -9.25
C ALA A 344 1.20 11.83 -9.64
N TYR A 345 0.18 11.18 -10.21
CA TYR A 345 0.31 9.81 -10.71
C TYR A 345 1.31 9.69 -11.86
N ALA A 346 1.34 10.66 -12.79
CA ALA A 346 2.32 10.66 -13.86
C ALA A 346 3.77 10.76 -13.35
N ASP A 347 4.00 11.61 -12.35
CA ASP A 347 5.31 11.74 -11.71
C ASP A 347 5.67 10.46 -10.93
N ARG A 348 4.71 9.87 -10.19
CA ARG A 348 4.88 8.60 -9.49
C ARG A 348 5.32 7.47 -10.43
N GLU A 349 4.64 7.32 -11.55
CA GLU A 349 4.95 6.28 -12.52
C GLU A 349 6.31 6.47 -13.20
N ALA A 350 6.75 7.71 -13.35
CA ALA A 350 8.02 8.02 -13.96
C ALA A 350 9.22 7.85 -13.02
N TYR A 351 9.07 8.22 -11.75
CA TYR A 351 10.19 8.42 -10.82
C TYR A 351 10.13 7.55 -9.56
N GLY A 352 8.98 6.92 -9.25
CA GLY A 352 8.84 6.12 -8.04
C GLY A 352 9.64 4.82 -8.09
N ALA A 353 10.53 4.61 -7.11
CA ALA A 353 11.36 3.43 -6.95
C ALA A 353 12.01 3.38 -5.55
N ASP A 354 12.79 2.35 -5.27
CA ASP A 354 13.67 2.28 -4.09
C ASP A 354 14.85 3.24 -4.27
N ALA A 355 14.94 4.23 -3.37
CA ALA A 355 15.99 5.25 -3.42
C ALA A 355 17.40 4.72 -3.09
N ASP A 356 17.51 3.53 -2.49
CA ASP A 356 18.80 2.88 -2.25
C ASP A 356 19.38 2.30 -3.56
N PHE A 357 18.56 2.13 -4.62
CA PHE A 357 18.91 1.48 -5.88
C PHE A 357 18.72 2.37 -7.12
N ALA A 358 17.96 3.46 -6.99
CA ALA A 358 17.66 4.35 -8.10
C ALA A 358 17.61 5.81 -7.66
N PRO A 359 18.00 6.77 -8.51
CA PRO A 359 18.02 8.18 -8.14
C PRO A 359 16.60 8.78 -8.14
N VAL A 360 15.83 8.55 -7.06
CA VAL A 360 14.51 9.15 -6.89
C VAL A 360 14.65 10.63 -6.52
N PRO A 361 14.19 11.59 -7.34
CA PRO A 361 14.47 13.01 -7.14
C PRO A 361 13.46 13.65 -6.15
N VAL A 362 13.41 13.17 -4.90
CA VAL A 362 12.43 13.57 -3.89
C VAL A 362 12.37 15.09 -3.72
N GLU A 363 13.51 15.73 -3.48
CA GLU A 363 13.56 17.18 -3.29
C GLU A 363 13.21 17.96 -4.57
N GLY A 364 13.56 17.41 -5.74
CA GLY A 364 13.16 17.97 -7.03
C GLY A 364 11.64 17.96 -7.23
N LEU A 365 11.01 16.81 -6.94
CA LEU A 365 9.56 16.57 -7.08
C LEU A 365 8.71 17.40 -6.10
N LEU A 366 9.27 17.76 -4.95
CA LEU A 366 8.59 18.53 -3.89
C LEU A 366 9.13 19.95 -3.76
N SER A 367 9.99 20.40 -4.68
CA SER A 367 10.50 21.78 -4.64
C SER A 367 9.39 22.78 -4.96
N PRO A 368 9.38 23.99 -4.33
CA PRO A 368 8.36 25.00 -4.59
C PRO A 368 8.25 25.40 -6.07
N ALA A 369 9.39 25.50 -6.76
CA ALA A 369 9.42 25.84 -8.18
C ALA A 369 8.75 24.74 -9.04
N TYR A 370 9.04 23.47 -8.75
CA TYR A 370 8.42 22.36 -9.47
C TYR A 370 6.92 22.27 -9.20
N ILE A 371 6.51 22.34 -7.95
CA ILE A 371 5.09 22.33 -7.56
C ILE A 371 4.33 23.48 -8.22
N LYS A 372 4.89 24.70 -8.22
CA LYS A 372 4.31 25.87 -8.90
C LYS A 372 4.13 25.61 -10.39
N ALA A 373 5.14 25.06 -11.06
CA ALA A 373 5.07 24.74 -12.49
C ALA A 373 4.02 23.64 -12.78
N ARG A 374 3.91 22.60 -11.94
CA ARG A 374 2.90 21.54 -12.07
C ARG A 374 1.50 22.10 -11.81
N SER A 375 1.30 22.86 -10.73
CA SER A 375 0.04 23.48 -10.38
C SER A 375 -0.46 24.45 -11.47
N ALA A 376 0.43 25.21 -12.12
CA ALA A 376 0.07 26.14 -13.18
C ALA A 376 -0.58 25.46 -14.40
N ARG A 377 -0.42 24.15 -14.57
CA ARG A 377 -1.09 23.36 -15.62
C ARG A 377 -2.57 23.11 -15.31
N ILE A 378 -2.96 23.16 -14.05
CA ILE A 378 -4.34 22.93 -13.61
C ILE A 378 -5.15 24.20 -13.95
N ARG A 379 -6.15 24.05 -14.80
CA ARG A 379 -7.06 25.10 -15.24
C ARG A 379 -8.40 24.93 -14.53
N ILE A 380 -9.10 26.02 -14.26
CA ILE A 380 -10.43 25.97 -13.62
C ILE A 380 -11.57 25.74 -14.63
N ASP A 381 -11.31 26.00 -15.89
CA ASP A 381 -12.29 26.04 -16.98
C ASP A 381 -12.26 24.77 -17.86
N ARG A 382 -11.25 23.94 -17.74
CA ARG A 382 -11.11 22.71 -18.54
C ARG A 382 -10.10 21.74 -17.99
N ALA A 383 -10.30 20.43 -18.27
CA ALA A 383 -9.33 19.40 -17.98
C ALA A 383 -8.12 19.47 -18.93
N MET A 384 -6.94 19.06 -18.45
CA MET A 384 -5.76 18.92 -19.30
C MET A 384 -6.00 17.81 -20.34
N ALA A 385 -5.67 18.06 -21.60
CA ALA A 385 -5.72 17.03 -22.64
C ALA A 385 -4.74 15.87 -22.31
N ASP A 386 -3.53 16.22 -21.84
CA ASP A 386 -2.49 15.29 -21.41
C ASP A 386 -1.85 15.74 -20.10
N ALA A 387 -1.54 14.80 -19.24
CA ALA A 387 -0.89 15.02 -17.95
C ALA A 387 0.44 14.25 -17.87
N PRO A 388 1.46 14.61 -18.64
CA PRO A 388 2.74 13.92 -18.63
C PRO A 388 3.51 14.16 -17.33
N ALA A 389 4.45 13.26 -17.02
CA ALA A 389 5.43 13.51 -15.97
C ALA A 389 6.21 14.81 -16.24
N GLY A 390 6.50 15.54 -15.18
CA GLY A 390 7.31 16.74 -15.27
C GLY A 390 8.80 16.45 -15.36
N THR A 391 9.62 17.50 -15.28
CA THR A 391 11.10 17.39 -15.24
C THR A 391 11.58 17.95 -13.91
N PRO A 392 11.70 17.14 -12.85
CA PRO A 392 12.19 17.60 -11.57
C PRO A 392 13.69 17.92 -11.65
N LYS A 393 14.15 18.87 -10.84
CA LYS A 393 15.58 19.15 -10.73
C LYS A 393 16.35 17.87 -10.32
N GLY A 394 17.44 17.59 -10.99
CA GLY A 394 18.33 16.46 -10.71
C GLY A 394 18.16 15.27 -11.65
N LEU A 395 17.08 15.20 -12.45
CA LEU A 395 16.89 14.15 -13.44
C LEU A 395 16.24 14.69 -14.73
N PRO A 396 16.53 14.09 -15.89
CA PRO A 396 15.80 14.36 -17.11
C PRO A 396 14.35 13.90 -17.00
N ARG A 397 13.51 14.37 -17.90
CA ARG A 397 12.13 13.90 -18.03
C ARG A 397 12.13 12.41 -18.38
N ARG A 398 11.28 11.65 -17.71
CA ARG A 398 11.12 10.21 -17.94
C ARG A 398 9.70 9.88 -18.38
N THR A 399 9.57 8.78 -19.10
CA THR A 399 8.28 8.26 -19.54
C THR A 399 7.61 7.52 -18.38
N ALA A 400 6.32 7.74 -18.14
CA ALA A 400 5.53 6.99 -17.17
C ALA A 400 5.35 5.53 -17.66
N GLN A 401 5.43 4.56 -16.75
CA GLN A 401 5.20 3.14 -17.04
C GLN A 401 3.98 2.64 -16.28
N ARG A 402 3.10 1.91 -16.96
CA ARG A 402 1.91 1.31 -16.36
C ARG A 402 2.30 0.14 -15.47
N LEU A 403 1.72 0.10 -14.27
CA LEU A 403 1.75 -1.08 -13.39
C LEU A 403 0.32 -1.59 -13.19
N ALA A 404 0.20 -2.90 -13.00
CA ALA A 404 -1.01 -3.47 -12.44
C ALA A 404 -1.07 -3.08 -10.95
N ASP A 405 -2.22 -2.61 -10.49
CA ASP A 405 -2.48 -2.33 -9.08
C ASP A 405 -3.58 -3.28 -8.62
N VAL A 406 -3.30 -4.07 -7.59
CA VAL A 406 -4.28 -4.98 -6.99
C VAL A 406 -4.64 -4.46 -5.61
N PRO A 407 -5.92 -4.17 -5.34
CA PRO A 407 -6.35 -3.60 -4.08
C PRO A 407 -6.40 -4.64 -2.96
N SER A 408 -5.35 -4.75 -2.17
CA SER A 408 -5.34 -5.39 -0.86
C SER A 408 -4.53 -4.49 0.08
N THR A 409 -4.39 -4.77 1.32
CA THR A 409 -3.68 -3.93 2.29
C THR A 409 -4.57 -3.65 3.50
N SER A 410 -3.99 -3.35 4.64
CA SER A 410 -4.70 -2.86 5.82
C SER A 410 -3.98 -1.65 6.39
N HIS A 411 -4.75 -0.66 6.83
CA HIS A 411 -4.22 0.48 7.58
C HIS A 411 -4.68 0.42 9.02
N MET A 412 -3.85 0.89 9.93
CA MET A 412 -4.14 1.00 11.36
C MET A 412 -3.47 2.23 11.96
N ALA A 413 -4.10 2.78 12.99
CA ALA A 413 -3.52 3.88 13.73
C ALA A 413 -3.86 3.76 15.22
N ALA A 414 -2.95 4.23 16.08
CA ALA A 414 -3.14 4.27 17.52
C ALA A 414 -2.55 5.56 18.11
N ALA A 415 -3.20 6.05 19.15
CA ALA A 415 -2.70 7.14 19.98
C ALA A 415 -2.80 6.75 21.46
N ASP A 416 -1.72 6.98 22.22
CA ASP A 416 -1.65 6.66 23.65
C ASP A 416 -1.82 7.90 24.54
N ALA A 417 -1.94 7.65 25.85
CA ALA A 417 -2.12 8.71 26.87
C ALA A 417 -0.89 9.64 26.99
N ALA A 418 0.29 9.21 26.57
CA ALA A 418 1.49 10.04 26.55
C ALA A 418 1.50 10.99 25.34
N GLY A 419 0.58 10.82 24.39
CA GLY A 419 0.47 11.62 23.19
C GLY A 419 1.28 11.10 22.00
N ASN A 420 1.86 9.89 22.09
CA ASN A 420 2.46 9.23 20.95
C ASN A 420 1.41 8.83 19.92
N VAL A 421 1.77 8.87 18.64
CA VAL A 421 0.91 8.49 17.53
C VAL A 421 1.63 7.53 16.62
N ALA A 422 1.03 6.36 16.39
CA ALA A 422 1.43 5.40 15.37
C ALA A 422 0.43 5.43 14.21
N THR A 423 0.90 5.53 12.97
CA THR A 423 0.10 5.33 11.77
C THR A 423 0.86 4.37 10.86
N LEU A 424 0.27 3.21 10.58
CA LEU A 424 0.94 2.08 9.95
C LEU A 424 0.07 1.48 8.85
N THR A 425 0.69 1.24 7.70
CA THR A 425 0.04 0.51 6.60
C THR A 425 0.82 -0.78 6.34
N SER A 426 0.13 -1.92 6.39
CA SER A 426 0.70 -3.27 6.19
C SER A 426 0.00 -3.98 5.04
N THR A 427 0.73 -4.84 4.31
CA THR A 427 0.24 -5.53 3.12
C THR A 427 0.96 -6.83 2.88
N ILE A 428 0.27 -7.74 2.17
CA ILE A 428 0.88 -8.88 1.44
C ILE A 428 0.77 -8.68 -0.08
N GLU A 429 0.45 -7.49 -0.54
CA GLU A 429 0.17 -6.96 -1.88
C GLU A 429 -1.25 -7.31 -2.34
N GLY A 430 -1.49 -8.40 -3.04
CA GLY A 430 -2.79 -8.82 -3.56
C GLY A 430 -3.57 -9.72 -2.59
N PRO A 431 -4.87 -9.95 -2.86
CA PRO A 431 -5.66 -10.87 -2.03
C PRO A 431 -5.02 -12.26 -1.96
N TYR A 432 -4.69 -12.71 -0.74
CA TYR A 432 -3.96 -13.94 -0.45
C TYR A 432 -2.54 -14.00 -1.04
N GLY A 433 -1.97 -12.86 -1.39
CA GLY A 433 -0.59 -12.76 -1.84
C GLY A 433 -0.26 -13.71 -3.00
N SER A 434 0.76 -14.54 -2.83
CA SER A 434 1.21 -15.54 -3.80
C SER A 434 0.33 -16.80 -3.86
N GLY A 435 -0.64 -16.94 -2.96
CA GLY A 435 -1.43 -18.15 -2.76
C GLY A 435 -0.73 -19.22 -1.93
N LEU A 436 0.53 -19.03 -1.55
CA LEU A 436 1.29 -19.96 -0.71
C LEU A 436 1.03 -19.69 0.76
N VAL A 437 0.94 -20.77 1.53
CA VAL A 437 0.89 -20.74 3.00
C VAL A 437 2.04 -21.57 3.56
N ALA A 438 2.77 -21.01 4.52
CA ALA A 438 3.85 -21.69 5.23
C ALA A 438 3.73 -21.47 6.73
N ALA A 439 3.73 -22.52 7.53
CA ALA A 439 3.52 -22.45 8.99
C ALA A 439 2.27 -21.62 9.36
N GLY A 440 1.17 -21.77 8.62
CA GLY A 440 -0.07 -21.02 8.79
C GLY A 440 -0.03 -19.55 8.30
N ILE A 441 1.12 -19.04 7.88
CA ILE A 441 1.30 -17.66 7.40
C ILE A 441 1.06 -17.58 5.89
N VAL A 442 0.17 -16.69 5.43
CA VAL A 442 -0.01 -16.38 4.00
C VAL A 442 1.20 -15.58 3.50
N LEU A 443 1.84 -16.03 2.42
CA LEU A 443 3.02 -15.40 1.85
C LEU A 443 2.65 -14.33 0.82
N ASN A 444 3.37 -13.21 0.85
CA ASN A 444 3.16 -12.08 -0.03
C ASN A 444 3.42 -12.39 -1.52
N ASN A 445 2.86 -11.57 -2.42
CA ASN A 445 3.25 -11.51 -3.83
C ASN A 445 3.91 -10.18 -4.19
N GLN A 446 4.67 -9.60 -3.25
CA GLN A 446 5.09 -8.20 -3.31
C GLN A 446 6.01 -7.88 -4.47
N LEU A 447 6.77 -8.87 -4.98
CA LEU A 447 7.69 -8.63 -6.10
C LEU A 447 6.95 -8.29 -7.40
N THR A 448 5.65 -8.54 -7.49
CA THR A 448 4.84 -8.12 -8.65
C THR A 448 4.60 -6.61 -8.72
N ASP A 449 4.98 -5.86 -7.68
CA ASP A 449 5.03 -4.39 -7.70
C ASP A 449 6.27 -3.83 -8.42
N PHE A 450 7.23 -4.68 -8.80
CA PHE A 450 8.31 -4.27 -9.70
C PHE A 450 7.83 -4.10 -11.15
N ASP A 451 8.58 -3.32 -11.92
CA ASP A 451 8.47 -3.30 -13.38
C ASP A 451 8.97 -4.64 -13.92
N PHE A 452 8.14 -5.36 -14.68
CA PHE A 452 8.49 -6.70 -15.17
C PHE A 452 9.57 -6.70 -16.26
N ALA A 453 9.71 -5.58 -16.98
CA ALA A 453 10.80 -5.38 -17.93
C ALA A 453 11.88 -4.49 -17.31
N PRO A 454 13.17 -4.86 -17.41
CA PRO A 454 14.28 -4.06 -16.89
C PRO A 454 14.52 -2.77 -17.68
N VAL A 455 14.00 -2.72 -18.91
CA VAL A 455 14.12 -1.60 -19.83
C VAL A 455 12.73 -1.20 -20.33
N ARG A 456 12.46 0.09 -20.41
CA ARG A 456 11.22 0.65 -20.94
C ARG A 456 11.19 0.57 -22.47
N ALA A 457 10.01 0.75 -23.06
CA ALA A 457 9.82 0.70 -24.51
C ALA A 457 10.67 1.72 -25.30
N ASN A 458 11.07 2.82 -24.66
CA ASN A 458 11.95 3.83 -25.23
C ASN A 458 13.45 3.58 -24.99
N GLY A 459 13.84 2.41 -24.47
CA GLY A 459 15.23 2.03 -24.18
C GLY A 459 15.77 2.53 -22.83
N GLU A 460 15.02 3.31 -22.05
CA GLU A 460 15.45 3.76 -20.73
C GLU A 460 15.44 2.62 -19.68
N PRO A 461 16.44 2.54 -18.77
CA PRO A 461 16.36 1.62 -17.64
C PRO A 461 15.13 1.88 -16.79
N ALA A 462 14.39 0.84 -16.39
CA ALA A 462 13.27 0.95 -15.47
C ALA A 462 13.80 1.12 -14.04
N PHE A 463 13.48 2.26 -13.39
CA PHE A 463 13.93 2.54 -12.04
C PHE A 463 13.39 1.53 -11.03
N ASN A 464 12.19 1.03 -11.26
CA ASN A 464 11.54 0.03 -10.42
C ASN A 464 11.71 -1.40 -10.97
N ALA A 465 12.75 -1.70 -11.75
CA ALA A 465 13.06 -3.06 -12.16
C ALA A 465 13.57 -3.92 -10.99
N VAL A 466 13.37 -5.24 -11.07
CA VAL A 466 13.84 -6.20 -10.08
C VAL A 466 15.37 -6.16 -9.97
N GLN A 467 15.88 -6.13 -8.74
CA GLN A 467 17.30 -6.33 -8.44
C GLN A 467 17.42 -7.03 -7.06
N PRO A 468 18.45 -7.87 -6.85
CA PRO A 468 18.70 -8.49 -5.55
C PRO A 468 18.74 -7.49 -4.40
N GLY A 469 18.03 -7.78 -3.31
CA GLY A 469 17.98 -6.93 -2.12
C GLY A 469 17.15 -5.66 -2.22
N LYS A 470 16.63 -5.32 -3.40
CA LYS A 470 15.81 -4.13 -3.66
C LYS A 470 14.38 -4.30 -3.16
N ARG A 471 13.76 -3.19 -2.75
CA ARG A 471 12.35 -3.11 -2.39
C ARG A 471 11.52 -2.63 -3.57
N PRO A 472 10.38 -3.24 -3.88
CA PRO A 472 9.49 -2.74 -4.93
C PRO A 472 8.81 -1.43 -4.49
N ARG A 473 8.50 -0.58 -5.46
CA ARG A 473 7.73 0.64 -5.25
C ARG A 473 6.41 0.34 -4.55
N SER A 474 5.96 1.27 -3.67
CA SER A 474 4.68 1.18 -2.98
C SER A 474 3.81 2.42 -3.20
N SER A 475 2.49 2.29 -2.96
CA SER A 475 1.53 3.39 -2.87
C SER A 475 1.11 3.71 -1.44
N MET A 476 1.51 2.90 -0.46
CA MET A 476 1.17 3.09 0.95
C MET A 476 1.66 4.46 1.45
N ALA A 477 0.77 5.24 2.06
CA ALA A 477 1.03 6.61 2.46
C ALA A 477 0.44 6.91 3.85
N PRO A 478 1.00 6.32 4.93
CA PRO A 478 0.63 6.74 6.28
C PRO A 478 1.02 8.22 6.49
N VAL A 479 0.11 9.02 7.06
CA VAL A 479 0.26 10.47 7.23
C VAL A 479 0.00 10.86 8.67
N ILE A 480 0.81 11.78 9.21
CA ILE A 480 0.50 12.55 10.43
C ILE A 480 0.48 14.04 10.07
N VAL A 481 -0.56 14.73 10.54
CA VAL A 481 -0.75 16.18 10.40
C VAL A 481 -0.42 16.87 11.71
N TYR A 482 0.32 17.97 11.64
CA TYR A 482 0.76 18.75 12.80
C TYR A 482 0.26 20.19 12.73
N ASP A 483 -0.02 20.75 13.90
CA ASP A 483 -0.29 22.17 14.06
C ASP A 483 1.00 23.04 13.99
N ARG A 484 0.84 24.36 14.13
CA ARG A 484 1.96 25.31 14.15
C ARG A 484 2.90 25.14 15.33
N LYS A 485 2.45 24.44 16.40
CA LYS A 485 3.28 24.13 17.58
C LYS A 485 4.01 22.80 17.43
N GLY A 486 3.84 22.11 16.31
CA GLY A 486 4.45 20.80 16.07
C GLY A 486 3.73 19.65 16.78
N GLN A 487 2.49 19.87 17.28
CA GLN A 487 1.72 18.81 17.91
C GLN A 487 0.90 18.06 16.86
N PRO A 488 0.80 16.72 16.93
CA PRO A 488 -0.05 15.96 16.03
C PRO A 488 -1.52 16.30 16.28
N VAL A 489 -2.24 16.62 15.22
CA VAL A 489 -3.67 16.92 15.26
C VAL A 489 -4.53 15.87 14.59
N ALA A 490 -3.96 15.13 13.63
CA ALA A 490 -4.63 14.03 12.97
C ALA A 490 -3.62 13.05 12.35
N ALA A 491 -4.07 11.80 12.13
CA ALA A 491 -3.33 10.80 11.35
C ALA A 491 -4.30 10.11 10.39
N PHE A 492 -3.82 9.77 9.19
CA PHE A 492 -4.60 9.17 8.13
C PHE A 492 -3.81 8.08 7.42
N GLY A 493 -4.53 7.09 6.91
CA GLY A 493 -4.02 6.14 5.94
C GLY A 493 -5.14 5.31 5.36
N ALA A 494 -4.82 4.57 4.30
CA ALA A 494 -5.80 3.79 3.58
C ALA A 494 -5.19 2.53 2.98
N ALA A 495 -6.07 1.66 2.49
CA ALA A 495 -5.78 0.48 1.69
C ALA A 495 -6.42 0.62 0.30
N GLY A 496 -5.98 -0.20 -0.67
CA GLY A 496 -6.58 -0.21 -2.00
C GLY A 496 -5.63 0.04 -3.17
N GLY A 497 -4.36 -0.37 -3.06
CA GLY A 497 -3.36 -0.19 -4.12
C GLY A 497 -3.10 1.29 -4.42
N ALA A 498 -3.01 1.69 -5.69
CA ALA A 498 -2.79 3.09 -6.07
C ALA A 498 -3.88 4.04 -5.59
N THR A 499 -5.10 3.56 -5.32
CA THR A 499 -6.18 4.43 -4.82
C THR A 499 -5.91 4.98 -3.41
N ILE A 500 -4.98 4.38 -2.66
CA ILE A 500 -4.52 4.87 -1.35
C ILE A 500 -4.15 6.35 -1.43
N ILE A 501 -3.44 6.75 -2.47
CA ILE A 501 -2.97 8.13 -2.66
C ILE A 501 -4.14 9.12 -2.68
N ALA A 502 -5.16 8.83 -3.49
CA ALA A 502 -6.33 9.68 -3.61
C ALA A 502 -7.18 9.66 -2.33
N GLN A 503 -7.36 8.51 -1.71
CA GLN A 503 -8.11 8.38 -0.45
C GLN A 503 -7.47 9.24 0.66
N VAL A 504 -6.15 9.09 0.86
CA VAL A 504 -5.42 9.84 1.90
C VAL A 504 -5.40 11.33 1.59
N ALA A 505 -5.08 11.73 0.35
CA ALA A 505 -5.06 13.14 -0.03
C ALA A 505 -6.43 13.80 0.17
N LYS A 506 -7.52 13.12 -0.23
CA LYS A 506 -8.88 13.65 -0.06
C LYS A 506 -9.30 13.72 1.40
N ALA A 507 -8.97 12.71 2.21
CA ALA A 507 -9.27 12.73 3.64
C ALA A 507 -8.55 13.90 4.35
N VAL A 508 -7.28 14.16 4.00
CA VAL A 508 -6.53 15.32 4.51
C VAL A 508 -7.17 16.64 4.08
N ILE A 509 -7.56 16.79 2.81
CA ILE A 509 -8.27 17.99 2.31
C ILE A 509 -9.61 18.15 3.02
N ALA A 510 -10.39 17.08 3.16
CA ALA A 510 -11.70 17.12 3.80
C ALA A 510 -11.60 17.59 5.25
N TYR A 511 -10.61 17.10 5.96
CA TYR A 511 -10.36 17.49 7.35
C TYR A 511 -9.82 18.93 7.47
N LEU A 512 -8.82 19.31 6.67
CA LEU A 512 -8.09 20.57 6.82
C LEU A 512 -8.76 21.77 6.11
N ASP A 513 -9.28 21.57 4.90
CA ASP A 513 -9.88 22.65 4.10
C ASP A 513 -11.39 22.72 4.30
N TRP A 514 -12.10 21.58 4.33
CA TRP A 514 -13.56 21.56 4.45
C TRP A 514 -14.06 21.48 5.89
N GLY A 515 -13.18 21.23 6.86
CA GLY A 515 -13.52 21.20 8.29
C GLY A 515 -14.35 19.97 8.70
N PHE A 516 -14.25 18.89 7.95
CA PHE A 516 -14.95 17.64 8.26
C PHE A 516 -14.37 16.98 9.50
N SER A 517 -15.19 16.22 10.22
CA SER A 517 -14.72 15.26 11.21
C SER A 517 -13.89 14.16 10.52
N VAL A 518 -13.12 13.36 11.27
CA VAL A 518 -12.32 12.28 10.64
C VAL A 518 -13.21 11.20 10.02
N GLU A 519 -14.35 10.89 10.61
CA GLU A 519 -15.34 9.98 10.05
C GLU A 519 -15.96 10.50 8.75
N ASP A 520 -16.36 11.79 8.71
CA ASP A 520 -16.90 12.39 7.49
C ASP A 520 -15.82 12.52 6.40
N ALA A 521 -14.58 12.78 6.79
CA ALA A 521 -13.45 12.86 5.87
C ALA A 521 -13.16 11.51 5.20
N LEU A 522 -13.25 10.41 5.95
CA LEU A 522 -13.14 9.05 5.40
C LEU A 522 -14.36 8.69 4.55
N ALA A 523 -15.57 9.05 4.99
CA ALA A 523 -16.83 8.77 4.27
C ALA A 523 -17.03 9.64 3.01
N ALA A 524 -16.22 10.67 2.80
CA ALA A 524 -16.37 11.58 1.64
C ALA A 524 -16.30 10.80 0.31
N PRO A 525 -17.26 11.02 -0.62
CA PRO A 525 -17.30 10.34 -1.91
C PRO A 525 -16.00 10.49 -2.67
N GLN A 526 -15.49 9.41 -3.26
CA GLN A 526 -14.16 9.34 -3.86
C GLN A 526 -14.15 9.51 -5.37
N ILE A 527 -13.12 10.19 -5.85
CA ILE A 527 -12.77 10.30 -7.28
C ILE A 527 -11.33 9.84 -7.46
N ILE A 528 -11.10 8.99 -8.45
CA ILE A 528 -9.78 8.53 -8.86
C ILE A 528 -9.55 8.95 -10.30
N ALA A 529 -8.55 9.80 -10.52
CA ALA A 529 -8.20 10.29 -11.84
C ALA A 529 -6.73 9.99 -12.15
N ASP A 530 -6.52 9.15 -13.15
CA ASP A 530 -5.23 8.75 -13.65
C ASP A 530 -5.19 8.86 -15.19
N ARG A 531 -4.18 8.32 -15.85
CA ARG A 531 -4.10 8.31 -17.32
C ARG A 531 -5.17 7.47 -18.01
N ASN A 532 -5.87 6.58 -17.29
CA ASN A 532 -6.95 5.76 -17.84
C ASN A 532 -8.30 6.49 -17.82
N GLY A 533 -8.36 7.68 -17.25
CA GLY A 533 -9.54 8.52 -17.13
C GLY A 533 -9.96 8.76 -15.69
N LEU A 534 -11.22 9.12 -15.51
CA LEU A 534 -11.79 9.49 -14.23
C LEU A 534 -12.85 8.47 -13.80
N ARG A 535 -12.62 7.85 -12.64
CA ARG A 535 -13.58 6.97 -11.98
C ARG A 535 -14.10 7.67 -10.74
N TYR A 536 -15.40 7.69 -10.57
CA TYR A 536 -16.04 8.18 -9.35
C TYR A 536 -16.80 7.07 -8.66
N GLU A 537 -16.94 7.20 -7.34
CA GLU A 537 -17.64 6.23 -6.51
C GLU A 537 -19.11 6.14 -6.89
N ALA A 538 -19.56 4.95 -7.30
CA ALA A 538 -20.93 4.65 -7.66
C ALA A 538 -21.90 4.83 -6.47
N GLY A 539 -23.16 5.20 -6.74
CA GLY A 539 -24.19 5.38 -5.73
C GLY A 539 -24.00 6.63 -4.87
N THR A 540 -23.18 7.59 -5.30
CA THR A 540 -22.92 8.84 -4.57
C THR A 540 -23.36 10.07 -5.38
N ARG A 541 -23.45 11.22 -4.70
CA ARG A 541 -23.74 12.52 -5.36
C ARG A 541 -22.76 12.90 -6.49
N LEU A 542 -21.65 12.19 -6.66
CA LEU A 542 -20.73 12.39 -7.76
C LEU A 542 -21.33 12.02 -9.11
N GLU A 543 -22.38 11.21 -9.13
CA GLU A 543 -23.12 10.86 -10.35
C GLU A 543 -23.76 12.11 -10.99
N GLU A 544 -24.30 13.02 -10.17
CA GLU A 544 -24.89 14.29 -10.62
C GLU A 544 -23.82 15.21 -11.26
N GLN A 545 -22.56 15.04 -10.88
CA GLN A 545 -21.44 15.84 -11.39
C GLN A 545 -20.78 15.24 -12.63
N ALA A 546 -21.09 13.99 -12.98
CA ALA A 546 -20.43 13.29 -14.08
C ALA A 546 -20.58 14.02 -15.44
N ALA A 547 -21.75 14.60 -15.72
CA ALA A 547 -21.98 15.37 -16.93
C ALA A 547 -21.11 16.65 -16.96
N GLY A 548 -21.02 17.35 -15.83
CA GLY A 548 -20.17 18.54 -15.68
C GLY A 548 -18.67 18.21 -15.83
N LEU A 549 -18.21 17.09 -15.25
CA LEU A 549 -16.83 16.65 -15.43
C LEU A 549 -16.52 16.30 -16.89
N LYS A 550 -17.44 15.67 -17.62
CA LYS A 550 -17.31 15.43 -19.07
C LYS A 550 -17.26 16.74 -19.85
N ALA A 551 -18.13 17.70 -19.52
CA ALA A 551 -18.16 19.02 -20.15
C ALA A 551 -16.86 19.82 -19.94
N LEU A 552 -16.18 19.65 -18.80
CA LEU A 552 -14.86 20.19 -18.55
C LEU A 552 -13.75 19.47 -19.35
N GLY A 553 -14.06 18.36 -20.04
CA GLY A 553 -13.11 17.64 -20.90
C GLY A 553 -12.42 16.43 -20.24
N HIS A 554 -12.86 15.99 -19.03
CA HIS A 554 -12.34 14.74 -18.46
C HIS A 554 -12.71 13.55 -19.32
N GLN A 555 -11.72 12.67 -19.56
CA GLN A 555 -11.89 11.48 -20.40
C GLN A 555 -12.35 10.28 -19.57
N ASN A 556 -13.07 9.36 -20.20
CA ASN A 556 -13.50 8.09 -19.61
C ASN A 556 -14.16 8.23 -18.22
N VAL A 557 -15.01 9.27 -18.07
CA VAL A 557 -15.73 9.55 -16.81
C VAL A 557 -16.78 8.48 -16.59
N ARG A 558 -16.62 7.67 -15.53
CA ARG A 558 -17.51 6.54 -15.24
C ARG A 558 -17.66 6.28 -13.74
N ALA A 559 -18.82 5.77 -13.36
CA ALA A 559 -19.05 5.18 -12.05
C ALA A 559 -18.20 3.92 -11.87
N ALA A 560 -17.75 3.68 -10.64
CA ALA A 560 -17.02 2.47 -10.28
C ALA A 560 -17.21 2.15 -8.80
N THR A 561 -17.23 0.87 -8.47
CA THR A 561 -16.99 0.41 -7.11
C THR A 561 -15.51 0.58 -6.79
N LEU A 562 -15.17 1.42 -5.83
CA LEU A 562 -13.78 1.73 -5.47
C LEU A 562 -13.36 0.91 -4.24
N PRO A 563 -12.10 0.44 -4.16
CA PRO A 563 -11.60 -0.34 -3.02
C PRO A 563 -11.26 0.58 -1.84
N LEU A 564 -12.28 1.12 -1.20
CA LEU A 564 -12.14 2.11 -0.15
C LEU A 564 -12.04 1.44 1.22
N LYS A 565 -11.00 1.80 1.98
CA LYS A 565 -10.70 1.21 3.29
C LYS A 565 -9.67 2.10 3.98
N GLY A 566 -10.13 3.10 4.70
CA GLY A 566 -9.29 4.05 5.43
C GLY A 566 -9.49 3.96 6.94
N ASN A 567 -8.48 4.41 7.68
CA ASN A 567 -8.55 4.62 9.13
C ASN A 567 -7.90 5.95 9.47
N ALA A 568 -8.43 6.64 10.47
CA ALA A 568 -7.95 7.96 10.86
C ALA A 568 -8.06 8.20 12.37
N LEU A 569 -7.21 9.10 12.85
CA LEU A 569 -7.27 9.68 14.19
C LEU A 569 -7.34 11.20 14.10
N ALA A 570 -8.07 11.84 15.01
CA ALA A 570 -7.99 13.28 15.25
C ALA A 570 -7.89 13.58 16.73
N ARG A 571 -7.14 14.63 17.07
CA ARG A 571 -7.06 15.14 18.42
C ARG A 571 -8.36 15.90 18.75
N VAL A 572 -8.93 15.58 19.89
CA VAL A 572 -10.14 16.23 20.42
C VAL A 572 -9.90 16.70 21.86
N PRO A 573 -10.72 17.59 22.43
CA PRO A 573 -10.63 17.93 23.84
C PRO A 573 -10.66 16.66 24.71
N GLY A 574 -9.66 16.50 25.56
CA GLY A 574 -9.55 15.36 26.47
C GLY A 574 -8.96 14.08 25.88
N GLY A 575 -8.52 14.07 24.61
CA GLY A 575 -7.88 12.87 24.03
C GLY A 575 -7.92 12.80 22.51
N TRP A 576 -8.37 11.66 22.01
CA TRP A 576 -8.38 11.31 20.60
C TRP A 576 -9.75 10.79 20.14
N ARG A 577 -10.07 11.04 18.90
CA ARG A 577 -11.17 10.42 18.17
C ARG A 577 -10.59 9.57 17.05
N GLY A 578 -10.95 8.31 16.99
CA GLY A 578 -10.63 7.40 15.91
C GLY A 578 -11.83 7.14 15.02
N ALA A 579 -11.58 6.82 13.76
CA ALA A 579 -12.60 6.41 12.80
C ALA A 579 -12.07 5.38 11.82
N ALA A 580 -12.97 4.55 11.30
CA ALA A 580 -12.75 3.68 10.15
C ALA A 580 -13.70 4.06 9.01
N ASP A 581 -13.30 3.78 7.78
CA ASP A 581 -14.11 4.01 6.59
C ASP A 581 -15.39 3.15 6.65
N PRO A 582 -16.59 3.76 6.56
CA PRO A 582 -17.86 3.03 6.68
C PRO A 582 -18.12 2.03 5.54
N ARG A 583 -17.32 2.07 4.47
CA ARG A 583 -17.36 1.12 3.34
C ARG A 583 -16.47 -0.11 3.59
N SER A 584 -15.81 -0.18 4.74
CA SER A 584 -14.98 -1.30 5.18
C SER A 584 -15.57 -1.97 6.42
N GLU A 585 -14.96 -3.07 6.86
CA GLU A 585 -15.30 -3.76 8.10
C GLU A 585 -14.56 -3.20 9.32
N GLY A 586 -13.79 -2.12 9.13
CA GLY A 586 -12.97 -1.50 10.16
C GLY A 586 -13.76 -0.83 11.28
N GLN A 587 -13.10 -0.70 12.42
CA GLN A 587 -13.66 -0.05 13.61
C GLN A 587 -12.58 0.74 14.36
N ALA A 588 -12.99 1.81 15.04
CA ALA A 588 -12.21 2.45 16.08
C ALA A 588 -12.74 2.06 17.45
N ILE A 589 -11.83 1.86 18.41
CA ILE A 589 -12.15 1.55 19.80
C ILE A 589 -11.30 2.46 20.70
N ALA A 590 -11.90 2.97 21.79
CA ALA A 590 -11.27 3.89 22.73
C ALA A 590 -11.23 3.33 24.15
N THR A 591 -10.25 3.77 24.94
CA THR A 591 -10.21 3.48 26.38
C THR A 591 -11.06 4.49 27.14
N GLY A 592 -11.91 4.01 28.07
CA GLY A 592 -12.74 4.88 28.93
C GLY A 592 -13.78 5.72 28.20
N GLY A 593 -14.05 5.43 26.94
CA GLY A 593 -15.03 6.13 26.12
C GLY A 593 -16.36 5.39 26.03
N ASN A 594 -17.45 6.16 25.97
CA ASN A 594 -18.71 5.61 25.49
C ASN A 594 -18.57 5.33 24.01
N SER A 595 -18.62 4.07 23.59
CA SER A 595 -18.98 3.74 22.22
C SER A 595 -20.39 4.29 22.01
N THR A 596 -20.53 5.39 21.31
CA THR A 596 -21.84 5.86 20.83
C THR A 596 -22.33 4.82 19.83
N PRO A 597 -23.54 4.27 20.03
CA PRO A 597 -24.10 3.28 19.12
C PRO A 597 -24.35 3.83 17.73
#